data_69b1908e339dd74fd434f7cc3635e47c
#
_entry.id   69b1908e339dd74fd434f7cc3635e47c
#
_cell.length_a   1.000
_cell.length_b   1.000
_cell.length_c   1.000
_cell.angle_alpha   90.00
_cell.angle_beta   90.00
_cell.angle_gamma   90.00
#
_symmetry.space_group_name_H-M   'P 1'
#
loop_
_entity.id
_entity.type
_entity.pdbx_description
1 polymer ?
#
loop_
_entity_poly.entity_id
_entity_poly.type
_entity_poly.pdbx_seq_one_letter_code
_entity_poly.pdbx_strand_id
1 'polypeptide(L)'
;MRVRIRSNRVAVITSDCLGAGVTVKIRLWLVRYPAVLAVFFLSVFFEPALVGAEGFGPFPVRNFHPIQQLVLNMPGDRAAVLKQGVLDVRLELAETATVFRDESPQAGTTMKFETLRSGAFLRYGATERWELSVEVPVLYRSRGFMDGAIEAVERATTGLAPARNALGSGYVFDISRGGRTIASGREGVVGLGDSTIMSKYQLLLETTSMPALSIRTAIKLPTGDEGQFFGSGSPDLGFGLATEKGFAGRWVVYGNLNGVVPTGRIGGLALHPTISGILAVEYLWSENLSITAQFDYYSTPFRGVGTQVLDKGVTESVAGFSYRLTSHLLWQAYAVENLDFITGSAADFTLSTLLTYRIQS
;
A
#
# COMPACT_ATOMS: atom_id res chain seq x y z
N MET A 1 -24.09 -11.17 31.70
CA MET A 1 -24.09 -10.84 30.25
C MET A 1 -25.52 -11.01 29.72
N ARG A 2 -26.20 -9.93 29.42
CA ARG A 2 -27.55 -9.95 28.79
C ARG A 2 -27.43 -9.33 27.38
N VAL A 3 -27.73 -10.12 26.36
CA VAL A 3 -27.80 -9.63 24.96
C VAL A 3 -29.25 -9.24 24.70
N ARG A 4 -29.50 -7.99 24.34
CA ARG A 4 -30.80 -7.49 23.92
C ARG A 4 -30.70 -6.97 22.50
N ILE A 5 -31.28 -7.70 21.57
CA ILE A 5 -31.36 -7.29 20.15
C ILE A 5 -32.55 -6.33 20.02
N ARG A 6 -32.26 -5.05 19.74
CA ARG A 6 -33.27 -4.06 19.35
C ARG A 6 -33.01 -3.67 17.90
N SER A 7 -33.87 -4.16 17.04
CA SER A 7 -33.89 -3.97 15.58
C SER A 7 -32.69 -4.61 14.81
N ASN A 8 -32.94 -5.01 13.56
CA ASN A 8 -32.06 -5.80 12.67
C ASN A 8 -30.73 -5.12 12.27
N ARG A 9 -30.25 -4.12 12.98
CA ARG A 9 -29.08 -3.31 12.55
C ARG A 9 -28.02 -3.04 13.61
N VAL A 10 -28.25 -3.34 14.89
CA VAL A 10 -27.26 -3.03 15.96
C VAL A 10 -27.34 -4.08 17.05
N ALA A 11 -26.24 -4.77 17.34
CA ALA A 11 -26.08 -5.57 18.54
C ALA A 11 -25.45 -4.71 19.65
N VAL A 12 -26.10 -4.60 20.80
CA VAL A 12 -25.57 -3.91 21.98
C VAL A 12 -25.17 -4.98 22.98
N ILE A 13 -23.88 -5.08 23.29
CA ILE A 13 -23.35 -5.96 24.33
C ILE A 13 -23.06 -5.10 25.55
N THR A 14 -23.78 -5.33 26.64
CA THR A 14 -23.50 -4.72 27.95
C THR A 14 -22.87 -5.76 28.87
N SER A 15 -21.70 -5.49 29.42
CA SER A 15 -21.13 -6.26 30.52
C SER A 15 -21.05 -5.34 31.74
N ASP A 16 -21.74 -5.72 32.80
CA ASP A 16 -21.62 -5.12 34.13
C ASP A 16 -20.44 -5.80 34.85
N CYS A 17 -19.29 -5.20 34.80
CA CYS A 17 -18.18 -5.47 35.72
C CYS A 17 -17.67 -4.14 36.24
N LEU A 18 -17.88 -3.90 37.54
CA LEU A 18 -17.30 -2.82 38.34
C LEU A 18 -17.67 -1.38 37.93
N GLY A 19 -18.94 -0.99 38.11
CA GLY A 19 -19.31 0.39 38.44
C GLY A 19 -19.15 1.49 37.41
N ALA A 20 -18.71 1.19 36.19
CA ALA A 20 -18.65 2.15 35.08
C ALA A 20 -19.25 1.49 33.83
N GLY A 21 -20.49 1.85 33.50
CA GLY A 21 -21.19 1.36 32.31
C GLY A 21 -20.52 1.88 31.02
N VAL A 22 -19.63 1.09 30.44
CA VAL A 22 -19.05 1.38 29.12
C VAL A 22 -19.97 0.78 28.05
N THR A 23 -20.65 1.63 27.30
CA THR A 23 -21.48 1.22 26.15
C THR A 23 -20.62 1.23 24.89
N VAL A 24 -20.19 0.06 24.43
CA VAL A 24 -19.49 -0.09 23.15
C VAL A 24 -20.53 -0.31 22.05
N LYS A 25 -20.68 0.67 21.15
CA LYS A 25 -21.49 0.54 19.94
C LYS A 25 -20.61 0.01 18.80
N ILE A 26 -20.68 -1.30 18.54
CA ILE A 26 -20.04 -1.90 17.36
C ILE A 26 -21.04 -1.81 16.21
N ARG A 27 -20.75 -0.96 15.22
CA ARG A 27 -21.46 -0.96 13.94
C ARG A 27 -20.94 -2.13 13.10
N LEU A 28 -21.64 -3.25 13.12
CA LEU A 28 -21.35 -4.39 12.25
C LEU A 28 -21.83 -4.11 10.81
N TRP A 29 -21.01 -3.42 10.01
CA TRP A 29 -21.24 -3.28 8.58
C TRP A 29 -20.91 -4.56 7.78
N LEU A 30 -20.11 -5.46 8.38
CA LEU A 30 -19.66 -6.72 7.77
C LEU A 30 -20.71 -7.84 7.73
N VAL A 31 -21.88 -7.66 8.32
CA VAL A 31 -22.90 -8.76 8.43
C VAL A 31 -23.82 -8.85 7.21
N ARG A 32 -23.72 -7.97 6.22
CA ARG A 32 -24.66 -8.02 5.08
C ARG A 32 -24.31 -9.02 3.98
N TYR A 33 -23.08 -9.51 3.90
CA TYR A 33 -22.67 -10.40 2.80
C TYR A 33 -21.77 -11.58 3.18
N PRO A 34 -21.91 -12.25 4.34
CA PRO A 34 -21.11 -13.47 4.62
C PRO A 34 -21.47 -14.61 3.65
N ALA A 35 -22.71 -14.66 3.19
CA ALA A 35 -23.17 -15.65 2.20
C ALA A 35 -22.58 -15.38 0.79
N VAL A 36 -22.41 -14.13 0.38
CA VAL A 36 -21.81 -13.78 -0.91
C VAL A 36 -20.31 -14.05 -0.89
N LEU A 37 -19.60 -13.71 0.20
CA LEU A 37 -18.19 -14.07 0.39
C LEU A 37 -18.01 -15.60 0.52
N ALA A 38 -18.88 -16.31 1.25
CA ALA A 38 -18.80 -17.75 1.38
C ALA A 38 -19.12 -18.48 0.06
N VAL A 39 -20.11 -18.01 -0.71
CA VAL A 39 -20.42 -18.56 -2.04
C VAL A 39 -19.30 -18.23 -3.04
N PHE A 40 -18.69 -17.05 -2.94
CA PHE A 40 -17.54 -16.67 -3.74
C PHE A 40 -16.31 -17.54 -3.41
N PHE A 41 -16.01 -17.77 -2.13
CA PHE A 41 -14.95 -18.68 -1.71
C PHE A 41 -15.24 -20.15 -2.07
N LEU A 42 -16.47 -20.65 -1.91
CA LEU A 42 -16.83 -22.02 -2.23
C LEU A 42 -16.83 -22.31 -3.75
N SER A 43 -17.20 -21.36 -4.59
CA SER A 43 -17.16 -21.54 -6.05
C SER A 43 -15.74 -21.59 -6.62
N VAL A 44 -14.75 -21.03 -5.95
CA VAL A 44 -13.35 -21.03 -6.36
C VAL A 44 -12.68 -22.40 -6.13
N PHE A 45 -13.23 -23.27 -5.26
CA PHE A 45 -12.60 -24.55 -4.88
C PHE A 45 -13.08 -25.78 -5.66
N PHE A 46 -14.05 -25.67 -6.56
CA PHE A 46 -14.69 -26.84 -7.17
C PHE A 46 -14.51 -27.02 -8.68
N GLU A 47 -13.70 -26.20 -9.37
CA GLU A 47 -13.36 -26.48 -10.76
C GLU A 47 -12.00 -27.15 -10.89
N PRO A 48 -11.85 -28.19 -11.76
CA PRO A 48 -10.54 -28.82 -11.99
C PRO A 48 -9.57 -27.77 -12.53
N ALA A 49 -8.42 -27.65 -11.87
CA ALA A 49 -7.35 -26.75 -12.23
C ALA A 49 -6.88 -27.00 -13.68
N LEU A 50 -7.39 -26.25 -14.63
CA LEU A 50 -6.71 -26.08 -15.91
C LEU A 50 -5.39 -25.34 -15.65
N VAL A 51 -4.33 -25.81 -16.25
CA VAL A 51 -2.96 -25.31 -16.12
C VAL A 51 -2.93 -23.78 -16.29
N GLY A 52 -2.46 -23.11 -15.25
CA GLY A 52 -1.95 -21.79 -15.13
C GLY A 52 -2.49 -20.66 -16.03
N ALA A 53 -3.48 -19.92 -15.53
CA ALA A 53 -3.71 -18.58 -16.05
C ALA A 53 -2.49 -17.71 -15.68
N GLU A 54 -1.77 -17.18 -16.67
CA GLU A 54 -0.70 -16.22 -16.41
C GLU A 54 -1.31 -14.84 -16.13
N GLY A 55 -1.29 -14.41 -14.86
CA GLY A 55 -1.77 -13.10 -14.43
C GLY A 55 -0.82 -11.96 -14.77
N PHE A 56 -1.32 -10.72 -14.69
CA PHE A 56 -0.51 -9.51 -14.84
C PHE A 56 0.25 -9.14 -13.56
N GLY A 57 -0.18 -9.67 -12.41
CA GLY A 57 0.44 -9.50 -11.12
C GLY A 57 -0.34 -8.59 -10.18
N PRO A 58 0.04 -8.59 -8.89
CA PRO A 58 -0.49 -7.63 -7.95
C PRO A 58 -0.02 -6.23 -8.34
N PHE A 59 -0.76 -5.20 -7.88
CA PHE A 59 -0.32 -3.83 -8.08
C PHE A 59 0.93 -3.57 -7.25
N PRO A 60 1.92 -2.83 -7.80
CA PRO A 60 3.16 -2.52 -7.08
C PRO A 60 2.95 -1.38 -6.08
N VAL A 61 1.93 -1.53 -5.24
CA VAL A 61 1.59 -0.55 -4.19
C VAL A 61 2.66 -0.54 -3.12
N ARG A 62 2.82 0.60 -2.51
CA ARG A 62 3.61 0.88 -1.33
C ARG A 62 2.82 1.80 -0.42
N ASN A 63 3.17 1.90 0.82
CA ASN A 63 2.56 2.92 1.65
C ASN A 63 3.00 4.31 1.17
N PHE A 64 2.06 5.08 0.59
CA PHE A 64 2.33 6.41 0.03
C PHE A 64 2.33 7.53 1.09
N HIS A 65 2.12 7.23 2.36
CA HIS A 65 2.22 8.25 3.41
C HIS A 65 3.62 8.88 3.42
N PRO A 66 3.74 10.22 3.49
CA PRO A 66 5.02 10.92 3.31
C PRO A 66 6.15 10.45 4.21
N ILE A 67 5.82 10.03 5.44
CA ILE A 67 6.83 9.54 6.39
C ILE A 67 7.18 8.06 6.13
N GLN A 68 6.22 7.26 5.66
CA GLN A 68 6.47 5.86 5.31
C GLN A 68 7.33 5.74 4.04
N GLN A 69 7.21 6.69 3.12
CA GLN A 69 8.03 6.73 1.90
C GLN A 69 9.54 6.97 2.19
N LEU A 70 9.88 7.45 3.37
CA LEU A 70 11.29 7.64 3.78
C LEU A 70 11.98 6.32 4.14
N VAL A 71 11.22 5.26 4.39
CA VAL A 71 11.72 3.91 4.68
C VAL A 71 11.51 3.04 3.46
N LEU A 72 12.40 2.08 3.23
CA LEU A 72 12.25 1.12 2.14
C LEU A 72 10.88 0.44 2.21
N ASN A 73 10.14 0.52 1.12
CA ASN A 73 8.96 -0.27 0.87
C ASN A 73 9.24 -1.25 -0.26
N MET A 74 8.99 -2.53 -0.03
CA MET A 74 9.06 -3.56 -1.06
C MET A 74 7.65 -3.76 -1.63
N PRO A 75 7.36 -3.24 -2.84
CA PRO A 75 6.01 -3.26 -3.39
C PRO A 75 5.53 -4.66 -3.73
N GLY A 76 4.23 -4.79 -3.98
CA GLY A 76 3.63 -6.00 -4.52
C GLY A 76 4.31 -6.45 -5.80
N ASP A 77 4.61 -7.75 -5.91
CA ASP A 77 5.25 -8.32 -7.09
C ASP A 77 4.85 -9.80 -7.27
N ARG A 78 4.96 -10.28 -8.49
CA ARG A 78 4.78 -11.69 -8.85
C ARG A 78 5.91 -12.55 -8.27
N ALA A 79 5.65 -13.85 -8.08
CA ALA A 79 6.70 -14.83 -7.83
C ALA A 79 7.45 -15.18 -9.12
N ALA A 80 6.79 -15.13 -10.27
CA ALA A 80 7.45 -15.34 -11.57
C ALA A 80 8.47 -14.22 -11.85
N VAL A 81 9.59 -14.58 -12.45
CA VAL A 81 10.63 -13.67 -12.94
C VAL A 81 10.46 -13.42 -14.45
N LEU A 82 11.03 -12.33 -14.95
CA LEU A 82 11.13 -12.09 -16.38
C LEU A 82 12.02 -13.16 -17.02
N LYS A 83 11.68 -13.58 -18.25
CA LYS A 83 12.54 -14.48 -19.05
C LYS A 83 13.91 -13.85 -19.25
N GLN A 84 14.92 -14.67 -19.42
CA GLN A 84 16.28 -14.21 -19.67
C GLN A 84 16.35 -13.30 -20.90
N GLY A 85 17.03 -12.14 -20.76
CA GLY A 85 17.20 -11.16 -21.80
C GLY A 85 16.01 -10.18 -21.95
N VAL A 86 14.88 -10.41 -21.29
CA VAL A 86 13.72 -9.49 -21.32
C VAL A 86 13.97 -8.30 -20.42
N LEU A 87 13.68 -7.10 -20.92
CA LEU A 87 13.71 -5.83 -20.16
C LEU A 87 12.32 -5.22 -20.14
N ASP A 88 11.78 -4.96 -18.96
CA ASP A 88 10.58 -4.15 -18.75
C ASP A 88 10.98 -2.73 -18.30
N VAL A 89 10.47 -1.73 -18.99
CA VAL A 89 10.55 -0.31 -18.62
C VAL A 89 9.16 0.10 -18.16
N ARG A 90 9.02 0.50 -16.88
CA ARG A 90 7.75 0.91 -16.29
C ARG A 90 7.82 2.37 -15.84
N LEU A 91 6.80 3.12 -16.16
CA LEU A 91 6.55 4.46 -15.65
C LEU A 91 5.29 4.46 -14.81
N GLU A 92 5.36 5.05 -13.62
CA GLU A 92 4.26 5.22 -12.68
C GLU A 92 3.99 6.70 -12.44
N LEU A 93 2.71 7.05 -12.33
CA LEU A 93 2.25 8.32 -11.77
C LEU A 93 1.24 7.98 -10.67
N ALA A 94 1.53 8.40 -9.44
CA ALA A 94 0.67 8.21 -8.29
C ALA A 94 0.41 9.56 -7.59
N GLU A 95 -0.84 9.99 -7.58
CA GLU A 95 -1.28 11.17 -6.83
C GLU A 95 -1.88 10.72 -5.52
N THR A 96 -1.40 11.28 -4.42
CA THR A 96 -1.74 10.85 -3.05
C THR A 96 -2.20 12.03 -2.22
N ALA A 97 -3.43 11.97 -1.71
CA ALA A 97 -3.93 12.90 -0.70
C ALA A 97 -3.50 12.44 0.70
N THR A 98 -3.03 13.40 1.50
CA THR A 98 -2.62 13.18 2.89
C THR A 98 -3.33 14.20 3.77
N VAL A 99 -4.23 13.73 4.64
CA VAL A 99 -4.97 14.58 5.57
C VAL A 99 -5.00 13.94 6.95
N PHE A 100 -4.18 14.45 7.87
CA PHE A 100 -4.10 13.97 9.26
C PHE A 100 -4.00 15.13 10.24
N ARG A 101 -4.67 14.96 11.37
CA ARG A 101 -4.45 15.77 12.57
C ARG A 101 -4.53 14.86 13.79
N ASP A 102 -3.42 14.69 14.46
CA ASP A 102 -3.31 13.89 15.67
C ASP A 102 -2.42 14.62 16.67
N GLU A 103 -2.96 14.90 17.85
CA GLU A 103 -2.29 15.69 18.89
C GLU A 103 -2.34 14.95 20.22
N SER A 104 -1.21 14.92 20.90
CA SER A 104 -1.05 14.46 22.28
C SER A 104 -0.26 15.44 23.09
N PRO A 105 -0.18 15.31 24.42
CA PRO A 105 0.66 16.18 25.26
C PRO A 105 2.15 16.14 24.90
N GLN A 106 2.61 15.07 24.23
CA GLN A 106 4.03 14.85 23.90
C GLN A 106 4.36 15.16 22.43
N ALA A 107 3.40 15.01 21.51
CA ALA A 107 3.65 15.14 20.09
C ALA A 107 2.42 15.59 19.33
N GLY A 108 2.64 16.24 18.18
CA GLY A 108 1.59 16.64 17.24
C GLY A 108 1.98 16.24 15.83
N THR A 109 1.00 15.83 15.05
CA THR A 109 1.12 15.56 13.61
C THR A 109 -0.02 16.26 12.89
N THR A 110 0.29 17.24 12.04
CA THR A 110 -0.69 17.94 11.23
C THR A 110 -0.20 17.94 9.79
N MET A 111 -0.97 17.29 8.91
CA MET A 111 -0.66 17.16 7.49
C MET A 111 -1.93 17.42 6.67
N LYS A 112 -1.82 18.27 5.65
CA LYS A 112 -2.81 18.45 4.59
C LYS A 112 -2.08 18.87 3.32
N PHE A 113 -1.89 17.96 2.40
CA PHE A 113 -1.27 18.20 1.10
C PHE A 113 -1.45 16.98 0.19
N GLU A 114 -1.13 17.15 -1.08
CA GLU A 114 -1.01 16.06 -2.03
C GLU A 114 0.44 15.88 -2.49
N THR A 115 0.79 14.64 -2.80
CA THR A 115 2.10 14.27 -3.33
C THR A 115 1.90 13.55 -4.65
N LEU A 116 2.39 14.14 -5.74
CA LEU A 116 2.57 13.43 -7.01
C LEU A 116 3.92 12.72 -6.97
N ARG A 117 3.88 11.41 -7.11
CA ARG A 117 5.06 10.55 -7.26
C ARG A 117 5.14 10.06 -8.70
N SER A 118 6.25 10.36 -9.38
CA SER A 118 6.61 9.77 -10.66
C SER A 118 7.70 8.74 -10.44
N GLY A 119 7.44 7.47 -10.72
CA GLY A 119 8.39 6.37 -10.59
C GLY A 119 8.84 5.87 -11.95
N ALA A 120 10.16 5.74 -12.14
CA ALA A 120 10.75 5.03 -13.27
C ALA A 120 11.36 3.71 -12.78
N PHE A 121 10.97 2.59 -13.40
CA PHE A 121 11.43 1.25 -13.04
C PHE A 121 12.05 0.57 -14.25
N LEU A 122 13.19 -0.05 -14.05
CA LEU A 122 13.81 -0.97 -14.99
C LEU A 122 13.85 -2.35 -14.35
N ARG A 123 13.36 -3.38 -15.06
CA ARG A 123 13.36 -4.77 -14.59
C ARG A 123 13.98 -5.63 -15.68
N TYR A 124 14.98 -6.42 -15.35
CA TYR A 124 15.76 -7.22 -16.30
C TYR A 124 15.84 -8.68 -15.86
N GLY A 125 15.43 -9.58 -16.74
CA GLY A 125 15.63 -11.02 -16.57
C GLY A 125 17.09 -11.39 -16.83
N ALA A 126 17.88 -11.52 -15.77
CA ALA A 126 19.30 -11.84 -15.88
C ALA A 126 19.53 -13.32 -16.25
N THR A 127 18.69 -14.21 -15.74
CA THR A 127 18.65 -15.63 -16.08
C THR A 127 17.19 -16.13 -16.06
N GLU A 128 16.95 -17.40 -16.38
CA GLU A 128 15.61 -18.01 -16.29
C GLU A 128 14.99 -17.99 -14.89
N ARG A 129 15.78 -17.70 -13.85
CA ARG A 129 15.31 -17.69 -12.45
C ARG A 129 15.69 -16.43 -11.69
N TRP A 130 16.41 -15.51 -12.29
CA TRP A 130 16.92 -14.32 -11.60
C TRP A 130 16.56 -13.04 -12.34
N GLU A 131 15.92 -12.14 -11.63
CA GLU A 131 15.50 -10.82 -12.08
C GLU A 131 16.16 -9.74 -11.23
N LEU A 132 16.66 -8.70 -11.86
CA LEU A 132 17.17 -7.50 -11.22
C LEU A 132 16.27 -6.32 -11.56
N SER A 133 16.10 -5.38 -10.63
CA SER A 133 15.34 -4.16 -10.91
C SER A 133 15.90 -2.96 -10.17
N VAL A 134 15.66 -1.79 -10.77
CA VAL A 134 16.02 -0.48 -10.22
C VAL A 134 14.79 0.40 -10.30
N GLU A 135 14.59 1.20 -9.26
CA GLU A 135 13.54 2.20 -9.18
C GLU A 135 14.13 3.56 -8.83
N VAL A 136 13.70 4.60 -9.55
CA VAL A 136 14.07 6.00 -9.30
C VAL A 136 12.78 6.83 -9.20
N PRO A 137 12.39 7.33 -8.02
CA PRO A 137 11.22 8.15 -7.84
C PRO A 137 11.55 9.65 -7.88
N VAL A 138 10.66 10.45 -8.46
CA VAL A 138 10.59 11.90 -8.34
C VAL A 138 9.30 12.27 -7.61
N LEU A 139 9.38 13.17 -6.65
CA LEU A 139 8.27 13.60 -5.81
C LEU A 139 7.99 15.08 -5.99
N TYR A 140 6.72 15.45 -6.06
CA TYR A 140 6.25 16.84 -6.06
C TYR A 140 5.15 17.00 -5.02
N ARG A 141 5.26 18.01 -4.15
CA ARG A 141 4.24 18.34 -3.14
C ARG A 141 3.48 19.59 -3.49
N SER A 142 2.16 19.51 -3.39
CA SER A 142 1.26 20.61 -3.68
C SER A 142 0.07 20.62 -2.75
N ARG A 143 -0.80 21.63 -2.86
CA ARG A 143 -2.15 21.59 -2.25
C ARG A 143 -3.00 20.49 -2.88
N GLY A 144 -2.66 20.10 -4.11
CA GLY A 144 -3.38 19.10 -4.88
C GLY A 144 -4.66 19.60 -5.54
N PHE A 145 -5.35 18.63 -6.16
CA PHE A 145 -6.62 18.85 -6.86
C PHE A 145 -7.71 17.83 -6.46
N MET A 146 -7.32 16.76 -5.76
CA MET A 146 -8.25 15.67 -5.39
C MET A 146 -9.16 16.04 -4.22
N ASP A 147 -8.76 16.99 -3.37
CA ASP A 147 -9.44 17.34 -2.13
C ASP A 147 -10.95 17.60 -2.33
N GLY A 148 -11.32 18.35 -3.35
CA GLY A 148 -12.73 18.65 -3.65
C GLY A 148 -13.54 17.41 -4.07
N ALA A 149 -12.94 16.50 -4.80
CA ALA A 149 -13.59 15.24 -5.21
C ALA A 149 -13.74 14.29 -4.01
N ILE A 150 -12.71 14.16 -3.17
CA ILE A 150 -12.72 13.35 -1.96
C ILE A 150 -13.79 13.90 -0.99
N GLU A 151 -13.83 15.21 -0.75
CA GLU A 151 -14.85 15.84 0.09
C GLU A 151 -16.28 15.58 -0.40
N ALA A 152 -16.49 15.60 -1.72
CA ALA A 152 -17.81 15.31 -2.29
C ALA A 152 -18.24 13.86 -2.02
N VAL A 153 -17.32 12.90 -2.14
CA VAL A 153 -17.56 11.48 -1.83
C VAL A 153 -17.80 11.29 -0.33
N GLU A 154 -16.98 11.86 0.53
CA GLU A 154 -17.14 11.79 1.99
C GLU A 154 -18.50 12.34 2.42
N ARG A 155 -18.90 13.54 1.94
CA ARG A 155 -20.20 14.15 2.25
C ARG A 155 -21.38 13.29 1.80
N ALA A 156 -21.23 12.57 0.68
CA ALA A 156 -22.28 11.70 0.14
C ALA A 156 -22.36 10.34 0.86
N THR A 157 -21.32 9.91 1.57
CA THR A 157 -21.21 8.54 2.12
C THR A 157 -21.11 8.52 3.64
N THR A 158 -19.96 8.91 4.18
CA THR A 158 -19.58 8.77 5.60
C THR A 158 -19.69 10.07 6.40
N GLY A 159 -19.79 11.20 5.73
CA GLY A 159 -19.60 12.54 6.29
C GLY A 159 -18.13 12.95 6.20
N LEU A 160 -17.89 14.27 6.24
CA LEU A 160 -16.54 14.85 6.11
C LEU A 160 -15.63 14.37 7.24
N ALA A 161 -14.43 13.90 6.90
CA ALA A 161 -13.43 13.47 7.88
C ALA A 161 -13.10 14.60 8.87
N PRO A 162 -13.02 14.34 10.20
CA PRO A 162 -12.78 15.38 11.20
C PRO A 162 -11.52 16.21 10.95
N ALA A 163 -10.42 15.59 10.51
CA ALA A 163 -9.18 16.29 10.20
C ALA A 163 -9.35 17.23 9.01
N ARG A 164 -10.06 16.80 7.96
CA ARG A 164 -10.35 17.61 6.77
C ARG A 164 -11.23 18.81 7.12
N ASN A 165 -12.27 18.59 7.93
CA ASN A 165 -13.15 19.67 8.40
C ASN A 165 -12.39 20.71 9.26
N ALA A 166 -11.44 20.27 10.09
CA ALA A 166 -10.67 21.14 10.98
C ALA A 166 -9.60 21.98 10.26
N LEU A 167 -9.00 21.45 9.18
CA LEU A 167 -7.86 22.08 8.50
C LEU A 167 -8.27 23.01 7.35
N GLY A 168 -9.53 22.96 6.90
CA GLY A 168 -10.02 23.80 5.79
C GLY A 168 -9.21 23.59 4.49
N SER A 169 -9.08 24.63 3.66
CA SER A 169 -8.25 24.62 2.44
C SER A 169 -6.85 25.15 2.75
N GLY A 170 -5.80 24.46 2.32
CA GLY A 170 -4.43 24.93 2.48
C GLY A 170 -3.41 23.80 2.50
N TYR A 171 -2.13 24.17 2.49
CA TYR A 171 -1.00 23.25 2.64
C TYR A 171 -0.49 23.30 4.08
N VAL A 172 -0.40 22.16 4.74
CA VAL A 172 0.22 22.02 6.07
C VAL A 172 1.02 20.73 6.11
N PHE A 173 2.29 20.83 6.52
CA PHE A 173 3.12 19.69 6.88
C PHE A 173 3.94 20.03 8.11
N ASP A 174 3.51 19.59 9.28
CA ASP A 174 4.21 19.76 10.55
C ASP A 174 4.08 18.50 11.41
N ILE A 175 5.22 18.06 11.91
CA ILE A 175 5.32 17.04 12.96
C ILE A 175 6.19 17.60 14.06
N SER A 176 5.66 17.62 15.29
CA SER A 176 6.36 18.15 16.45
C SER A 176 6.40 17.14 17.59
N ARG A 177 7.42 17.25 18.44
CA ARG A 177 7.58 16.47 19.67
C ARG A 177 8.29 17.29 20.73
N GLY A 178 7.73 17.31 21.97
CA GLY A 178 8.30 18.07 23.07
C GLY A 178 8.46 19.56 22.77
N GLY A 179 7.53 20.15 22.01
CA GLY A 179 7.56 21.55 21.60
C GLY A 179 8.58 21.90 20.50
N ARG A 180 9.18 20.88 19.85
CA ARG A 180 10.12 21.07 18.72
C ARG A 180 9.57 20.45 17.47
N THR A 181 9.64 21.14 16.33
CA THR A 181 9.36 20.58 15.01
C THR A 181 10.44 19.56 14.66
N ILE A 182 10.04 18.31 14.36
CA ILE A 182 10.89 17.21 13.95
C ILE A 182 10.82 16.93 12.44
N ALA A 183 9.72 17.35 11.79
CA ALA A 183 9.54 17.30 10.35
C ALA A 183 8.60 18.41 9.90
N SER A 184 8.93 19.08 8.82
CA SER A 184 8.07 20.06 8.16
C SER A 184 8.37 20.09 6.67
N GLY A 185 7.42 20.56 5.85
CA GLY A 185 7.59 20.64 4.42
C GLY A 185 6.96 21.90 3.83
N ARG A 186 7.35 22.23 2.61
CA ARG A 186 6.85 23.38 1.86
C ARG A 186 6.06 22.94 0.63
N GLU A 187 5.12 23.76 0.24
CA GLU A 187 4.38 23.63 -1.01
C GLU A 187 5.27 23.94 -2.22
N GLY A 188 4.99 23.34 -3.36
CA GLY A 188 5.65 23.63 -4.63
C GLY A 188 7.06 23.01 -4.78
N VAL A 189 7.44 22.11 -3.87
CA VAL A 189 8.78 21.49 -3.91
C VAL A 189 8.76 20.22 -4.74
N VAL A 190 9.75 20.10 -5.62
CA VAL A 190 10.04 18.90 -6.41
C VAL A 190 11.43 18.38 -6.06
N GLY A 191 11.62 17.06 -6.00
CA GLY A 191 12.93 16.46 -5.75
C GLY A 191 12.95 14.95 -5.99
N LEU A 192 14.14 14.37 -5.99
CA LEU A 192 14.31 12.92 -6.00
C LEU A 192 13.91 12.32 -4.66
N GLY A 193 13.26 11.17 -4.71
CA GLY A 193 13.16 10.28 -3.55
C GLY A 193 14.33 9.30 -3.48
N ASP A 194 14.33 8.43 -2.47
CA ASP A 194 15.34 7.38 -2.33
C ASP A 194 15.16 6.32 -3.41
N SER A 195 16.21 6.06 -4.19
CA SER A 195 16.23 5.03 -5.22
C SER A 195 16.38 3.65 -4.60
N THR A 196 15.83 2.63 -5.25
CA THR A 196 15.86 1.25 -4.76
C THR A 196 16.42 0.30 -5.83
N ILE A 197 17.32 -0.59 -5.41
CA ILE A 197 17.78 -1.72 -6.20
C ILE A 197 17.18 -2.98 -5.59
N MET A 198 16.58 -3.83 -6.43
CA MET A 198 15.97 -5.09 -5.99
C MET A 198 16.50 -6.26 -6.79
N SER A 199 16.55 -7.42 -6.15
CA SER A 199 16.86 -8.70 -6.75
C SER A 199 15.78 -9.70 -6.36
N LYS A 200 15.32 -10.50 -7.32
CA LYS A 200 14.33 -11.55 -7.13
C LYS A 200 14.84 -12.86 -7.73
N TYR A 201 14.82 -13.91 -6.93
CA TYR A 201 15.23 -15.25 -7.37
C TYR A 201 14.09 -16.26 -7.21
N GLN A 202 13.68 -16.88 -8.30
CA GLN A 202 12.59 -17.86 -8.30
C GLN A 202 13.08 -19.22 -7.81
N LEU A 203 12.60 -19.61 -6.61
CA LEU A 203 12.92 -20.89 -5.98
C LEU A 203 12.10 -22.03 -6.56
N LEU A 204 10.77 -21.82 -6.65
CA LEU A 204 9.82 -22.82 -7.12
C LEU A 204 9.01 -22.27 -8.28
N LEU A 205 8.87 -23.06 -9.33
CA LEU A 205 7.92 -22.81 -10.41
C LEU A 205 6.53 -23.26 -9.97
N GLU A 206 5.50 -22.60 -10.49
CA GLU A 206 4.14 -23.07 -10.30
C GLU A 206 3.94 -24.45 -10.94
N THR A 207 3.28 -25.34 -10.22
CA THR A 207 2.80 -26.63 -10.71
C THR A 207 1.31 -26.77 -10.41
N THR A 208 0.68 -27.85 -10.82
CA THR A 208 -0.74 -28.10 -10.52
C THR A 208 -1.03 -28.05 -9.01
N SER A 209 -0.13 -28.58 -8.17
CA SER A 209 -0.32 -28.69 -6.71
C SER A 209 0.45 -27.64 -5.90
N MET A 210 1.51 -27.04 -6.44
CA MET A 210 2.38 -26.12 -5.70
C MET A 210 2.32 -24.71 -6.29
N PRO A 211 2.28 -23.65 -5.45
CA PRO A 211 2.43 -22.28 -5.92
C PRO A 211 3.88 -22.02 -6.38
N ALA A 212 4.05 -21.01 -7.24
CA ALA A 212 5.36 -20.42 -7.44
C ALA A 212 5.83 -19.72 -6.18
N LEU A 213 7.14 -19.71 -5.94
CA LEU A 213 7.76 -19.05 -4.79
C LEU A 213 9.07 -18.38 -5.21
N SER A 214 9.26 -17.14 -4.78
CA SER A 214 10.50 -16.38 -4.96
C SER A 214 10.96 -15.72 -3.67
N ILE A 215 12.28 -15.61 -3.52
CA ILE A 215 12.90 -14.73 -2.51
C ILE A 215 13.22 -13.39 -3.17
N ARG A 216 13.15 -12.34 -2.37
CA ARG A 216 13.40 -10.97 -2.79
C ARG A 216 14.38 -10.29 -1.83
N THR A 217 15.29 -9.51 -2.36
CA THR A 217 16.16 -8.62 -1.57
C THR A 217 16.10 -7.23 -2.16
N ALA A 218 16.24 -6.21 -1.32
CA ALA A 218 16.22 -4.82 -1.75
C ALA A 218 17.21 -3.98 -0.94
N ILE A 219 17.77 -2.97 -1.61
CA ILE A 219 18.59 -1.94 -0.98
C ILE A 219 18.02 -0.59 -1.40
N LYS A 220 17.65 0.23 -0.43
CA LYS A 220 17.32 1.64 -0.64
C LYS A 220 18.61 2.46 -0.55
N LEU A 221 18.84 3.31 -1.54
CA LEU A 221 19.98 4.23 -1.59
C LEU A 221 19.52 5.63 -1.16
N PRO A 222 20.28 6.36 -0.32
CA PRO A 222 19.91 7.69 0.15
C PRO A 222 20.15 8.75 -0.95
N THR A 223 19.37 8.70 -2.01
CA THR A 223 19.44 9.64 -3.14
C THR A 223 18.44 10.78 -3.02
N GLY A 224 17.47 10.66 -2.11
CA GLY A 224 16.41 11.64 -1.89
C GLY A 224 16.90 12.85 -1.07
N ASP A 225 16.19 13.96 -1.23
CA ASP A 225 16.44 15.19 -0.46
C ASP A 225 15.90 15.03 0.97
N GLU A 226 16.81 14.80 1.93
CA GLU A 226 16.48 14.68 3.36
C GLU A 226 15.89 15.99 3.91
N GLY A 227 16.38 17.15 3.48
CA GLY A 227 15.90 18.46 3.94
C GLY A 227 14.46 18.77 3.53
N GLN A 228 13.95 18.10 2.49
CA GLN A 228 12.57 18.19 2.04
C GLN A 228 11.72 16.96 2.44
N PHE A 229 12.27 16.03 3.20
CA PHE A 229 11.62 14.76 3.52
C PHE A 229 11.18 13.96 2.29
N PHE A 230 12.04 13.92 1.27
CA PHE A 230 11.94 13.03 0.10
C PHE A 230 12.83 11.80 0.23
N GLY A 231 13.74 11.79 1.17
CA GLY A 231 14.60 10.68 1.55
C GLY A 231 14.94 10.71 3.03
N SER A 232 15.43 9.59 3.56
CA SER A 232 15.85 9.48 4.97
C SER A 232 17.33 9.82 5.20
N GLY A 233 18.10 10.08 4.12
CA GLY A 233 19.54 10.27 4.20
C GLY A 233 20.33 9.00 4.56
N SER A 234 19.69 7.83 4.64
CA SER A 234 20.32 6.58 5.10
C SER A 234 19.86 5.39 4.24
N PRO A 235 20.73 4.38 4.03
CA PRO A 235 20.34 3.16 3.33
C PRO A 235 19.46 2.28 4.20
N ASP A 236 18.61 1.47 3.56
CA ASP A 236 17.81 0.43 4.20
C ASP A 236 18.01 -0.89 3.48
N LEU A 237 17.84 -1.99 4.20
CA LEU A 237 17.92 -3.35 3.65
C LEU A 237 16.55 -4.03 3.76
N GLY A 238 16.13 -4.70 2.69
CA GLY A 238 14.87 -5.44 2.63
C GLY A 238 15.06 -6.89 2.22
N PHE A 239 14.24 -7.76 2.81
CA PHE A 239 14.13 -9.18 2.49
C PHE A 239 12.65 -9.54 2.36
N GLY A 240 12.28 -10.40 1.41
CA GLY A 240 10.89 -10.76 1.22
C GLY A 240 10.71 -12.08 0.50
N LEU A 241 9.48 -12.55 0.58
CA LEU A 241 8.97 -13.71 -0.16
C LEU A 241 7.82 -13.24 -1.05
N ALA A 242 7.74 -13.79 -2.25
CA ALA A 242 6.59 -13.64 -3.13
C ALA A 242 6.08 -15.01 -3.54
N THR A 243 4.77 -15.21 -3.50
CA THR A 243 4.11 -16.42 -3.97
C THR A 243 2.97 -16.08 -4.90
N GLU A 244 2.69 -16.96 -5.87
CA GLU A 244 1.54 -16.84 -6.75
C GLU A 244 0.98 -18.20 -7.11
N LYS A 245 -0.34 -18.26 -7.29
CA LYS A 245 -1.05 -19.48 -7.69
C LYS A 245 -2.25 -19.15 -8.57
N GLY A 246 -2.31 -19.77 -9.74
CA GLY A 246 -3.48 -19.75 -10.61
C GLY A 246 -4.53 -20.80 -10.21
N PHE A 247 -5.81 -20.44 -10.34
CA PHE A 247 -6.95 -21.30 -10.04
C PHE A 247 -8.01 -21.17 -11.14
N ALA A 248 -8.72 -22.26 -11.42
CA ALA A 248 -9.89 -22.30 -12.30
C ALA A 248 -9.72 -21.55 -13.63
N GLY A 249 -8.49 -21.51 -14.17
CA GLY A 249 -8.15 -20.90 -15.45
C GLY A 249 -8.28 -19.36 -15.55
N ARG A 250 -8.88 -18.69 -14.54
CA ARG A 250 -9.13 -17.22 -14.55
C ARG A 250 -8.77 -16.47 -13.29
N TRP A 251 -8.50 -17.16 -12.19
CA TRP A 251 -8.15 -16.55 -10.92
C TRP A 251 -6.68 -16.72 -10.63
N VAL A 252 -6.03 -15.69 -10.15
CA VAL A 252 -4.65 -15.76 -9.64
C VAL A 252 -4.63 -15.12 -8.27
N VAL A 253 -4.02 -15.80 -7.31
CA VAL A 253 -3.80 -15.29 -5.95
C VAL A 253 -2.33 -15.02 -5.75
N TYR A 254 -2.01 -13.87 -5.20
CA TYR A 254 -0.66 -13.42 -4.89
C TYR A 254 -0.51 -13.17 -3.39
N GLY A 255 0.64 -13.55 -2.86
CA GLY A 255 1.03 -13.25 -1.50
C GLY A 255 2.45 -12.70 -1.46
N ASN A 256 2.68 -11.57 -0.76
CA ASN A 256 4.02 -11.10 -0.46
C ASN A 256 4.17 -10.88 1.04
N LEU A 257 5.33 -11.22 1.58
CA LEU A 257 5.72 -10.94 2.97
C LEU A 257 7.11 -10.35 2.96
N ASN A 258 7.28 -9.17 3.54
CA ASN A 258 8.55 -8.46 3.52
C ASN A 258 8.95 -8.01 4.92
N GLY A 259 10.24 -7.99 5.18
CA GLY A 259 10.88 -7.38 6.35
C GLY A 259 11.92 -6.38 5.89
N VAL A 260 11.98 -5.21 6.55
CA VAL A 260 12.91 -4.14 6.24
C VAL A 260 13.65 -3.73 7.51
N VAL A 261 14.94 -3.53 7.38
CA VAL A 261 15.83 -3.02 8.42
C VAL A 261 16.31 -1.63 8.00
N PRO A 262 15.66 -0.56 8.45
CA PRO A 262 16.14 0.80 8.24
C PRO A 262 17.36 1.07 9.13
N THR A 263 18.33 1.87 8.62
CA THR A 263 19.57 2.16 9.36
C THR A 263 19.65 3.59 9.89
N GLY A 264 18.68 4.45 9.53
CA GLY A 264 18.76 5.88 9.79
C GLY A 264 17.92 6.38 10.95
N ARG A 265 17.76 7.70 10.95
CA ARG A 265 16.91 8.47 11.86
C ARG A 265 16.11 9.48 11.04
N ILE A 266 14.88 9.75 11.44
CA ILE A 266 14.05 10.78 10.83
C ILE A 266 13.68 11.79 11.91
N GLY A 267 14.02 13.07 11.72
CA GLY A 267 13.79 14.11 12.72
C GLY A 267 14.38 13.78 14.09
N GLY A 268 15.51 13.07 14.14
CA GLY A 268 16.14 12.60 15.39
C GLY A 268 15.52 11.33 15.99
N LEU A 269 14.39 10.82 15.45
CA LEU A 269 13.76 9.58 15.89
C LEU A 269 14.47 8.37 15.28
N ALA A 270 14.81 7.38 16.10
CA ALA A 270 15.37 6.11 15.62
C ALA A 270 14.29 5.32 14.87
N LEU A 271 14.69 4.71 13.75
CA LEU A 271 13.84 3.79 12.98
C LEU A 271 14.01 2.36 13.49
N HIS A 272 12.94 1.60 13.43
CA HIS A 272 12.88 0.20 13.84
C HIS A 272 12.54 -0.70 12.63
N PRO A 273 12.96 -1.97 12.68
CA PRO A 273 12.57 -2.93 11.65
C PRO A 273 11.07 -2.98 11.43
N THR A 274 10.66 -3.06 10.16
CA THR A 274 9.26 -3.11 9.73
C THR A 274 8.97 -4.42 9.02
N ILE A 275 7.69 -4.79 9.03
CA ILE A 275 7.13 -5.87 8.21
C ILE A 275 6.01 -5.31 7.35
N SER A 276 5.84 -5.87 6.15
CA SER A 276 4.67 -5.65 5.31
C SER A 276 4.16 -6.96 4.74
N GLY A 277 2.86 -7.04 4.56
CA GLY A 277 2.18 -8.17 3.94
C GLY A 277 1.24 -7.69 2.86
N ILE A 278 1.20 -8.41 1.73
CA ILE A 278 0.34 -8.11 0.59
C ILE A 278 -0.39 -9.38 0.22
N LEU A 279 -1.70 -9.28 0.06
CA LEU A 279 -2.56 -10.34 -0.45
C LEU A 279 -3.41 -9.78 -1.58
N ALA A 280 -3.28 -10.34 -2.78
CA ALA A 280 -4.05 -9.90 -3.94
C ALA A 280 -4.75 -11.06 -4.62
N VAL A 281 -5.92 -10.77 -5.18
CA VAL A 281 -6.71 -11.68 -6.00
C VAL A 281 -6.99 -10.98 -7.33
N GLU A 282 -6.56 -11.60 -8.41
CA GLU A 282 -6.76 -11.15 -9.78
C GLU A 282 -7.75 -12.05 -10.50
N TYR A 283 -8.70 -11.44 -11.18
CA TYR A 283 -9.63 -12.11 -12.08
C TYR A 283 -9.33 -11.73 -13.52
N LEU A 284 -8.99 -12.71 -14.36
CA LEU A 284 -8.74 -12.53 -15.78
C LEU A 284 -10.09 -12.47 -16.52
N TRP A 285 -10.58 -11.24 -16.75
CA TRP A 285 -11.83 -11.03 -17.50
C TRP A 285 -11.71 -11.48 -18.95
N SER A 286 -10.56 -11.20 -19.57
CA SER A 286 -10.18 -11.64 -20.90
C SER A 286 -8.66 -11.85 -20.98
N GLU A 287 -8.13 -12.25 -22.13
CA GLU A 287 -6.68 -12.37 -22.36
C GLU A 287 -5.94 -11.02 -22.18
N ASN A 288 -6.65 -9.90 -22.35
CA ASN A 288 -6.06 -8.56 -22.30
C ASN A 288 -6.49 -7.74 -21.08
N LEU A 289 -7.52 -8.14 -20.33
CA LEU A 289 -8.07 -7.38 -19.23
C LEU A 289 -8.16 -8.24 -17.98
N SER A 290 -7.64 -7.72 -16.87
CA SER A 290 -7.91 -8.26 -15.54
C SER A 290 -8.39 -7.19 -14.57
N ILE A 291 -9.06 -7.65 -13.50
CA ILE A 291 -9.47 -6.85 -12.35
C ILE A 291 -8.79 -7.44 -11.12
N THR A 292 -8.19 -6.58 -10.31
CA THR A 292 -7.45 -7.02 -9.11
C THR A 292 -7.97 -6.29 -7.89
N ALA A 293 -8.22 -7.05 -6.82
CA ALA A 293 -8.43 -6.56 -5.47
C ALA A 293 -7.23 -6.97 -4.61
N GLN A 294 -6.73 -6.07 -3.77
CA GLN A 294 -5.53 -6.28 -2.99
C GLN A 294 -5.71 -5.69 -1.59
N PHE A 295 -5.07 -6.32 -0.60
CA PHE A 295 -4.95 -5.85 0.77
C PHE A 295 -3.49 -5.76 1.14
N ASP A 296 -3.10 -4.61 1.67
CA ASP A 296 -1.75 -4.32 2.09
C ASP A 296 -1.71 -3.98 3.58
N TYR A 297 -0.75 -4.55 4.28
CA TYR A 297 -0.45 -4.21 5.67
C TYR A 297 0.99 -3.72 5.78
N TYR A 298 1.19 -2.61 6.51
CA TYR A 298 2.51 -2.06 6.81
C TYR A 298 2.62 -1.78 8.30
N SER A 299 3.64 -2.32 8.95
CA SER A 299 3.99 -1.90 10.31
C SER A 299 4.71 -0.56 10.28
N THR A 300 4.66 0.18 11.39
CA THR A 300 5.36 1.45 11.49
C THR A 300 6.85 1.27 11.85
N PRO A 301 7.74 2.11 11.30
CA PRO A 301 9.14 2.19 11.72
C PRO A 301 9.35 2.97 13.04
N PHE A 302 8.32 3.61 13.58
CA PHE A 302 8.41 4.43 14.79
C PHE A 302 7.86 3.72 16.01
N ARG A 303 8.34 4.10 17.21
CA ARG A 303 7.85 3.59 18.49
C ARG A 303 7.91 4.66 19.55
N GLY A 304 6.81 4.83 20.29
CA GLY A 304 6.74 5.74 21.43
C GLY A 304 6.93 7.22 21.06
N VAL A 305 6.49 7.62 19.88
CA VAL A 305 6.46 9.02 19.45
C VAL A 305 5.35 9.77 20.19
N GLY A 306 4.22 9.10 20.42
CA GLY A 306 3.08 9.64 21.14
C GLY A 306 1.93 10.06 20.24
N THR A 307 1.95 9.68 18.95
CA THR A 307 0.83 9.89 18.02
C THR A 307 0.37 8.56 17.43
N GLN A 308 -0.92 8.42 17.15
CA GLN A 308 -1.44 7.21 16.52
C GLN A 308 -1.00 7.09 15.06
N VAL A 309 -0.81 8.22 14.39
CA VAL A 309 -0.34 8.26 12.99
C VAL A 309 1.05 7.66 12.86
N LEU A 310 1.98 7.92 13.79
CA LEU A 310 3.35 7.44 13.69
C LEU A 310 3.58 6.10 14.41
N ASP A 311 2.86 5.83 15.51
CA ASP A 311 3.15 4.67 16.38
C ASP A 311 2.39 3.39 15.98
N LYS A 312 1.50 3.44 15.00
CA LYS A 312 0.69 2.28 14.58
C LYS A 312 0.92 1.89 13.13
N GLY A 313 0.80 0.58 12.88
CA GLY A 313 0.73 0.05 11.52
C GLY A 313 -0.59 0.40 10.85
N VAL A 314 -0.68 0.16 9.56
CA VAL A 314 -1.82 0.51 8.71
C VAL A 314 -2.20 -0.64 7.80
N THR A 315 -3.49 -0.72 7.47
CA THR A 315 -4.02 -1.61 6.45
C THR A 315 -4.69 -0.77 5.37
N GLU A 316 -4.39 -1.08 4.12
CA GLU A 316 -4.94 -0.41 2.95
C GLU A 316 -5.67 -1.44 2.08
N SER A 317 -6.74 -1.00 1.43
CA SER A 317 -7.43 -1.74 0.37
C SER A 317 -7.10 -1.12 -0.98
N VAL A 318 -6.88 -1.97 -1.97
CA VAL A 318 -6.53 -1.58 -3.33
C VAL A 318 -7.46 -2.25 -4.31
N ALA A 319 -7.93 -1.50 -5.28
CA ALA A 319 -8.72 -2.04 -6.39
C ALA A 319 -8.33 -1.37 -7.70
N GLY A 320 -8.32 -2.13 -8.78
CA GLY A 320 -7.95 -1.59 -10.08
C GLY A 320 -8.01 -2.63 -11.19
N PHE A 321 -7.44 -2.27 -12.32
CA PHE A 321 -7.39 -3.14 -13.49
C PHE A 321 -6.02 -3.12 -14.16
N SER A 322 -5.74 -4.18 -14.94
CA SER A 322 -4.60 -4.27 -15.84
C SER A 322 -5.11 -4.53 -17.24
N TYR A 323 -4.65 -3.75 -18.22
CA TYR A 323 -5.06 -3.86 -19.62
C TYR A 323 -3.85 -3.93 -20.55
N ARG A 324 -3.73 -5.03 -21.28
CA ARG A 324 -2.70 -5.24 -22.30
C ARG A 324 -3.10 -4.50 -23.57
N LEU A 325 -2.53 -3.32 -23.80
CA LEU A 325 -2.78 -2.47 -24.96
C LEU A 325 -2.21 -3.10 -26.25
N THR A 326 -1.02 -3.70 -26.14
CA THR A 326 -0.37 -4.46 -27.22
C THR A 326 0.39 -5.65 -26.61
N SER A 327 1.02 -6.49 -27.44
CA SER A 327 1.88 -7.58 -26.94
C SER A 327 3.04 -7.11 -26.05
N HIS A 328 3.42 -5.83 -26.15
CA HIS A 328 4.56 -5.24 -25.46
C HIS A 328 4.17 -4.14 -24.47
N LEU A 329 2.94 -3.65 -24.48
CA LEU A 329 2.51 -2.51 -23.67
C LEU A 329 1.34 -2.90 -22.74
N LEU A 330 1.61 -2.83 -21.44
CA LEU A 330 0.64 -3.04 -20.36
C LEU A 330 0.32 -1.71 -19.69
N TRP A 331 -0.96 -1.41 -19.57
CA TRP A 331 -1.47 -0.31 -18.77
C TRP A 331 -2.16 -0.86 -17.52
N GLN A 332 -1.85 -0.27 -16.38
CA GLN A 332 -2.50 -0.59 -15.10
C GLN A 332 -2.98 0.71 -14.45
N ALA A 333 -4.14 0.67 -13.82
CA ALA A 333 -4.63 1.77 -13.00
C ALA A 333 -5.30 1.21 -11.75
N TYR A 334 -5.06 1.85 -10.60
CA TYR A 334 -5.60 1.42 -9.32
C TYR A 334 -5.81 2.59 -8.36
N ALA A 335 -6.71 2.39 -7.42
CA ALA A 335 -6.94 3.26 -6.29
C ALA A 335 -6.56 2.54 -5.00
N VAL A 336 -6.02 3.29 -4.04
CA VAL A 336 -5.66 2.83 -2.69
C VAL A 336 -6.46 3.64 -1.69
N GLU A 337 -7.10 2.96 -0.76
CA GLU A 337 -7.91 3.55 0.30
C GLU A 337 -7.46 3.04 1.66
N ASN A 338 -7.28 3.95 2.60
CA ASN A 338 -7.04 3.64 4.00
C ASN A 338 -8.32 3.08 4.63
N LEU A 339 -8.19 2.01 5.41
CA LEU A 339 -9.31 1.46 6.15
C LEU A 339 -9.51 2.24 7.45
N ASP A 340 -10.54 3.10 7.49
CA ASP A 340 -10.85 4.06 8.59
C ASP A 340 -10.93 3.45 10.00
N PHE A 341 -11.16 2.13 10.12
CA PHE A 341 -11.22 1.45 11.41
C PHE A 341 -9.83 1.07 11.95
N ILE A 342 -8.78 1.24 11.13
CA ILE A 342 -7.38 0.98 11.51
C ILE A 342 -6.63 2.30 11.49
N THR A 343 -6.08 2.67 12.62
CA THR A 343 -5.25 3.88 12.77
C THR A 343 -3.82 3.57 12.33
N GLY A 344 -3.10 4.56 11.82
CA GLY A 344 -1.71 4.43 11.41
C GLY A 344 -1.30 5.49 10.39
N SER A 345 -0.05 5.41 9.92
CA SER A 345 0.49 6.31 8.90
C SER A 345 0.16 5.79 7.48
N ALA A 346 -1.11 5.80 7.12
CA ALA A 346 -1.58 5.59 5.75
C ALA A 346 -1.72 6.93 5.02
N ALA A 347 -1.73 6.87 3.69
CA ALA A 347 -2.29 7.95 2.89
C ALA A 347 -3.83 7.95 3.05
N ASP A 348 -4.46 9.10 2.86
CA ASP A 348 -5.92 9.17 2.89
C ASP A 348 -6.52 8.46 1.67
N PHE A 349 -6.05 8.86 0.48
CA PHE A 349 -6.42 8.24 -0.79
C PHE A 349 -5.28 8.37 -1.80
N THR A 350 -5.07 7.34 -2.62
CA THR A 350 -4.10 7.40 -3.73
C THR A 350 -4.74 6.90 -5.02
N LEU A 351 -4.52 7.64 -6.10
CA LEU A 351 -4.85 7.21 -7.46
C LEU A 351 -3.55 7.02 -8.24
N SER A 352 -3.36 5.85 -8.83
CA SER A 352 -2.15 5.51 -9.56
C SER A 352 -2.43 4.98 -10.95
N THR A 353 -1.54 5.30 -11.89
CA THR A 353 -1.51 4.74 -13.24
C THR A 353 -0.09 4.37 -13.64
N LEU A 354 0.06 3.25 -14.34
CA LEU A 354 1.34 2.68 -14.76
C LEU A 354 1.29 2.26 -16.21
N LEU A 355 2.38 2.53 -16.91
CA LEU A 355 2.64 1.98 -18.23
C LEU A 355 3.93 1.15 -18.18
N THR A 356 3.84 -0.11 -18.60
CA THR A 356 5.00 -1.02 -18.70
C THR A 356 5.22 -1.38 -20.15
N TYR A 357 6.40 -1.07 -20.68
CA TYR A 357 6.82 -1.47 -22.02
C TYR A 357 7.86 -2.58 -21.94
N ARG A 358 7.59 -3.69 -22.62
CA ARG A 358 8.43 -4.88 -22.65
C ARG A 358 9.28 -4.91 -23.90
N ILE A 359 10.59 -4.98 -23.71
CA ILE A 359 11.61 -5.16 -24.76
C ILE A 359 12.05 -6.61 -24.70
N GLN A 360 11.90 -7.34 -25.81
CA GLN A 360 12.39 -8.70 -25.96
C GLN A 360 13.57 -8.66 -26.94
N SER A 361 14.70 -9.21 -26.55
CA SER A 361 15.87 -9.36 -27.42
C SER A 361 15.75 -10.61 -28.29
#